data_ba7d405b03b3ca63b1256e7a0609750f
#
_entry.id   ba7d405b03b3ca63b1256e7a0609750f
#
_cell.length_a   1.000
_cell.length_b   1.000
_cell.length_c   1.000
_cell.angle_alpha   90.00
_cell.angle_beta   90.00
_cell.angle_gamma   90.00
#
_symmetry.space_group_name_H-M   'P 1'
#
loop_
_entity.id
_entity.type
_entity.pdbx_description
1 polymer ?
#
loop_
_entity_poly.entity_id
_entity_poly.type
_entity_poly.pdbx_seq_one_letter_code
_entity_poly.pdbx_strand_id
1 'polypeptide(L)'
;MSDAEQVLVVDIGSTFTKAALVDVATGQVCSRGDALTSRSTDVMDAVRELATRLGAGPEVEIVGCSSAGGGLRLAVIGYERAVTADAGFRVGLSAGAKVVHVACGPLDDAALTALAADRPDIILLVGGTDGGNADVIRHNAALLARAPLPPSVPIVVAGNSAAQADCVARLRAGGRSVITADNVLPEIGVIAPDSARAAMREAFLTHVIGGKGLSRDPAFPSLVRMATPDAVLGGVEVLSQVADSDVLVIDLGGVPTQVCFSVSP
;
A
#
# COMPACT_ATOMS: atom_id res chain seq x y z
N MET A 1 8.98 -28.57 -28.21
CA MET A 1 7.89 -27.70 -27.73
C MET A 1 8.59 -26.71 -26.84
N SER A 2 8.56 -25.42 -27.17
CA SER A 2 9.14 -24.36 -26.31
C SER A 2 8.41 -24.42 -24.98
N ASP A 3 9.16 -24.60 -23.87
CA ASP A 3 8.62 -24.43 -22.53
C ASP A 3 8.11 -22.97 -22.47
N ALA A 4 6.79 -22.79 -22.69
CA ALA A 4 6.16 -21.49 -22.54
C ALA A 4 6.30 -21.12 -21.06
N GLU A 5 7.01 -20.04 -20.78
CA GLU A 5 7.16 -19.52 -19.42
C GLU A 5 5.78 -19.10 -18.90
N GLN A 6 5.24 -19.85 -17.96
CA GLN A 6 3.94 -19.59 -17.35
C GLN A 6 4.13 -18.94 -15.98
N VAL A 7 3.18 -18.10 -15.61
CA VAL A 7 3.08 -17.51 -14.29
C VAL A 7 1.66 -17.71 -13.74
N LEU A 8 1.54 -18.09 -12.47
CA LEU A 8 0.27 -18.12 -11.77
C LEU A 8 0.11 -16.79 -11.04
N VAL A 9 -0.79 -15.96 -11.52
CA VAL A 9 -1.15 -14.69 -10.85
C VAL A 9 -2.29 -14.93 -9.87
N VAL A 10 -2.15 -14.44 -8.62
CA VAL A 10 -3.16 -14.65 -7.57
C VAL A 10 -3.58 -13.35 -6.91
N ASP A 11 -4.87 -13.23 -6.59
CA ASP A 11 -5.44 -12.20 -5.72
C ASP A 11 -5.99 -12.87 -4.47
N ILE A 12 -5.32 -12.67 -3.34
CA ILE A 12 -5.71 -13.24 -2.06
C ILE A 12 -6.63 -12.25 -1.35
N GLY A 13 -7.93 -12.35 -1.63
CA GLY A 13 -8.94 -11.52 -1.03
C GLY A 13 -9.33 -11.96 0.39
N SER A 14 -10.17 -11.17 1.06
CA SER A 14 -10.65 -11.48 2.41
C SER A 14 -11.63 -12.67 2.47
N THR A 15 -12.32 -12.96 1.36
CA THR A 15 -13.34 -14.02 1.27
C THR A 15 -12.97 -15.06 0.22
N PHE A 16 -12.52 -14.60 -0.95
CA PHE A 16 -12.13 -15.46 -2.07
C PHE A 16 -10.70 -15.16 -2.49
N THR A 17 -9.95 -16.22 -2.77
CA THR A 17 -8.69 -16.17 -3.51
C THR A 17 -9.00 -16.48 -4.96
N LYS A 18 -8.56 -15.63 -5.87
CA LYS A 18 -8.71 -15.80 -7.32
C LYS A 18 -7.35 -16.05 -7.94
N ALA A 19 -7.29 -16.86 -8.99
CA ALA A 19 -6.05 -17.12 -9.70
C ALA A 19 -6.26 -17.28 -11.19
N ALA A 20 -5.22 -16.94 -11.95
CA ALA A 20 -5.16 -17.19 -13.39
C ALA A 20 -3.74 -17.67 -13.76
N LEU A 21 -3.67 -18.74 -14.55
CA LEU A 21 -2.44 -19.21 -15.16
C LEU A 21 -2.27 -18.49 -16.51
N VAL A 22 -1.17 -17.79 -16.67
CA VAL A 22 -0.90 -16.92 -17.81
C VAL A 22 0.36 -17.37 -18.53
N ASP A 23 0.30 -17.48 -19.85
CA ASP A 23 1.46 -17.63 -20.71
C ASP A 23 2.14 -16.26 -20.87
N VAL A 24 3.37 -16.11 -20.37
CA VAL A 24 4.08 -14.82 -20.34
C VAL A 24 4.42 -14.32 -21.74
N ALA A 25 4.73 -15.22 -22.67
CA ALA A 25 5.16 -14.87 -24.01
C ALA A 25 4.02 -14.28 -24.85
N THR A 26 2.79 -14.79 -24.65
CA THR A 26 1.61 -14.39 -25.44
C THR A 26 0.64 -13.50 -24.68
N GLY A 27 0.76 -13.43 -23.34
CA GLY A 27 -0.21 -12.77 -22.46
C GLY A 27 -1.54 -13.52 -22.35
N GLN A 28 -1.65 -14.75 -22.89
CA GLN A 28 -2.88 -15.51 -22.89
C GLN A 28 -3.19 -16.10 -21.52
N VAL A 29 -4.43 -15.94 -21.04
CA VAL A 29 -4.94 -16.64 -19.87
C VAL A 29 -5.26 -18.09 -20.26
N CYS A 30 -4.43 -19.04 -19.78
CA CYS A 30 -4.59 -20.47 -20.05
C CYS A 30 -5.73 -21.08 -19.24
N SER A 31 -5.82 -20.74 -17.97
CA SER A 31 -6.89 -21.19 -17.06
C SER A 31 -7.10 -20.17 -15.95
N ARG A 32 -8.28 -20.16 -15.33
CA ARG A 32 -8.62 -19.30 -14.21
C ARG A 32 -9.59 -19.97 -13.25
N GLY A 33 -9.58 -19.55 -12.00
CA GLY A 33 -10.50 -20.05 -10.98
C GLY A 33 -10.45 -19.25 -9.70
N ASP A 34 -11.32 -19.62 -8.79
CA ASP A 34 -11.41 -19.05 -7.46
C ASP A 34 -11.65 -20.13 -6.41
N ALA A 35 -11.26 -19.87 -5.17
CA ALA A 35 -11.50 -20.70 -3.99
C ALA A 35 -11.80 -19.81 -2.80
N LEU A 36 -12.45 -20.36 -1.78
CA LEU A 36 -12.63 -19.64 -0.51
C LEU A 36 -11.26 -19.41 0.15
N THR A 37 -11.02 -18.18 0.59
CA THR A 37 -9.78 -17.87 1.30
C THR A 37 -9.78 -18.54 2.68
N SER A 38 -8.78 -19.38 2.92
CA SER A 38 -8.63 -20.20 4.14
C SER A 38 -8.10 -19.37 5.32
N ARG A 39 -8.81 -18.31 5.72
CA ARG A 39 -8.37 -17.40 6.80
C ARG A 39 -8.33 -18.05 8.18
N SER A 40 -9.08 -19.12 8.40
CA SER A 40 -9.11 -19.87 9.67
C SER A 40 -7.92 -20.80 9.85
N THR A 41 -7.24 -21.15 8.77
CA THR A 41 -6.05 -22.02 8.76
C THR A 41 -4.84 -21.24 8.21
N ASP A 42 -4.65 -21.26 6.91
CA ASP A 42 -3.57 -20.57 6.21
C ASP A 42 -4.07 -20.11 4.82
N VAL A 43 -3.87 -18.85 4.48
CA VAL A 43 -4.32 -18.33 3.16
C VAL A 43 -3.63 -19.02 1.99
N MET A 44 -2.45 -19.61 2.20
CA MET A 44 -1.73 -20.38 1.17
C MET A 44 -2.42 -21.69 0.82
N ASP A 45 -3.33 -22.22 1.64
CA ASP A 45 -4.07 -23.44 1.31
C ASP A 45 -4.91 -23.26 0.05
N ALA A 46 -5.63 -22.11 -0.04
CA ALA A 46 -6.40 -21.76 -1.23
C ALA A 46 -5.50 -21.54 -2.46
N VAL A 47 -4.31 -20.94 -2.27
CA VAL A 47 -3.34 -20.75 -3.36
C VAL A 47 -2.84 -22.10 -3.90
N ARG A 48 -2.49 -23.03 -3.03
CA ARG A 48 -2.02 -24.40 -3.43
C ARG A 48 -3.13 -25.21 -4.11
N GLU A 49 -4.37 -25.12 -3.60
CA GLU A 49 -5.54 -25.73 -4.23
C GLU A 49 -5.70 -25.20 -5.66
N LEU A 50 -5.66 -23.87 -5.84
CA LEU A 50 -5.80 -23.25 -7.15
C LEU A 50 -4.65 -23.60 -8.09
N ALA A 51 -3.41 -23.57 -7.62
CA ALA A 51 -2.25 -23.96 -8.41
C ALA A 51 -2.43 -25.38 -9.00
N THR A 52 -2.82 -26.33 -8.15
CA THR A 52 -3.08 -27.72 -8.57
C THR A 52 -4.24 -27.80 -9.56
N ARG A 53 -5.37 -27.15 -9.27
CA ARG A 53 -6.58 -27.20 -10.10
C ARG A 53 -6.41 -26.55 -11.45
N LEU A 54 -5.58 -25.50 -11.55
CA LEU A 54 -5.32 -24.77 -12.80
C LEU A 54 -4.17 -25.35 -13.62
N GLY A 55 -3.49 -26.40 -13.10
CA GLY A 55 -2.41 -27.08 -13.80
C GLY A 55 -1.06 -26.37 -13.73
N ALA A 56 -0.85 -25.50 -12.75
CA ALA A 56 0.46 -24.89 -12.51
C ALA A 56 1.45 -25.97 -12.03
N GLY A 57 2.51 -26.17 -12.79
CA GLY A 57 3.61 -27.10 -12.42
C GLY A 57 4.46 -26.55 -11.27
N PRO A 58 5.33 -27.36 -10.69
CA PRO A 58 6.16 -26.95 -9.55
C PRO A 58 7.16 -25.82 -9.87
N GLU A 59 7.51 -25.67 -11.14
CA GLU A 59 8.45 -24.64 -11.63
C GLU A 59 7.73 -23.32 -11.99
N VAL A 60 6.38 -23.29 -11.94
CA VAL A 60 5.63 -22.09 -12.26
C VAL A 60 5.77 -21.08 -11.15
N GLU A 61 6.27 -19.88 -11.47
CA GLU A 61 6.32 -18.77 -10.52
C GLU A 61 4.91 -18.37 -10.11
N ILE A 62 4.71 -18.17 -8.81
CA ILE A 62 3.44 -17.64 -8.25
C ILE A 62 3.68 -16.22 -7.78
N VAL A 63 2.93 -15.28 -8.33
CA VAL A 63 2.98 -13.86 -7.93
C VAL A 63 1.59 -13.36 -7.62
N GLY A 64 1.47 -12.44 -6.68
CA GLY A 64 0.14 -11.99 -6.34
C GLY A 64 0.05 -10.70 -5.55
N CYS A 65 -1.19 -10.32 -5.32
CA CYS A 65 -1.57 -9.25 -4.41
C CYS A 65 -2.45 -9.79 -3.28
N SER A 66 -2.57 -9.02 -2.21
CA SER A 66 -3.43 -9.44 -1.10
C SER A 66 -4.18 -8.28 -0.46
N SER A 67 -5.45 -8.54 -0.16
CA SER A 67 -6.30 -7.75 0.74
C SER A 67 -6.82 -8.58 1.93
N ALA A 68 -6.36 -9.82 2.09
CA ALA A 68 -6.84 -10.75 3.14
C ALA A 68 -6.63 -10.19 4.57
N GLY A 69 -5.64 -9.33 4.77
CA GLY A 69 -5.38 -8.62 6.03
C GLY A 69 -6.29 -7.43 6.34
N GLY A 70 -7.28 -7.14 5.50
CA GLY A 70 -8.20 -6.01 5.66
C GLY A 70 -7.71 -4.70 5.01
N GLY A 71 -6.78 -4.79 4.06
CA GLY A 71 -6.15 -3.66 3.39
C GLY A 71 -5.14 -2.91 4.28
N LEU A 72 -4.52 -1.89 3.72
CA LEU A 72 -3.56 -1.01 4.39
C LEU A 72 -4.30 0.17 5.04
N ARG A 73 -4.26 0.28 6.36
CA ARG A 73 -4.87 1.38 7.11
C ARG A 73 -3.84 2.50 7.27
N LEU A 74 -4.08 3.62 6.58
CA LEU A 74 -3.16 4.76 6.53
C LEU A 74 -3.64 5.89 7.42
N ALA A 75 -2.74 6.45 8.24
CA ALA A 75 -2.90 7.76 8.82
C ALA A 75 -2.07 8.78 8.05
N VAL A 76 -2.65 9.93 7.73
CA VAL A 76 -1.96 11.06 7.09
C VAL A 76 -1.82 12.18 8.10
N ILE A 77 -0.60 12.64 8.31
CA ILE A 77 -0.27 13.76 9.17
C ILE A 77 0.35 14.86 8.31
N GLY A 78 -0.35 15.97 8.14
CA GLY A 78 0.06 17.07 7.27
C GLY A 78 0.08 18.42 7.99
N TYR A 79 0.52 19.47 7.29
CA TYR A 79 0.55 20.83 7.82
C TYR A 79 -0.77 21.54 7.57
N GLU A 80 -1.12 21.73 6.32
CA GLU A 80 -2.32 22.46 5.90
C GLU A 80 -3.34 21.48 5.31
N ARG A 81 -4.61 21.63 5.70
CA ARG A 81 -5.67 20.70 5.29
C ARG A 81 -5.82 20.61 3.77
N ALA A 82 -5.90 21.76 3.11
CA ALA A 82 -6.20 21.86 1.68
C ALA A 82 -4.96 21.75 0.78
N VAL A 83 -3.76 21.61 1.36
CA VAL A 83 -2.50 21.59 0.62
C VAL A 83 -1.76 20.29 0.90
N THR A 84 -1.00 20.23 1.99
CA THR A 84 -0.12 19.09 2.26
C THR A 84 -0.87 17.84 2.73
N ALA A 85 -1.90 18.02 3.57
CA ALA A 85 -2.70 16.89 4.04
C ALA A 85 -3.56 16.30 2.90
N ASP A 86 -4.12 17.13 2.02
CA ASP A 86 -4.86 16.68 0.84
C ASP A 86 -3.94 15.95 -0.15
N ALA A 87 -2.72 16.46 -0.39
CA ALA A 87 -1.72 15.76 -1.20
C ALA A 87 -1.39 14.39 -0.63
N GLY A 88 -1.10 14.28 0.67
CA GLY A 88 -0.85 13.01 1.34
C GLY A 88 -2.06 12.08 1.30
N PHE A 89 -3.27 12.60 1.44
CA PHE A 89 -4.51 11.83 1.31
C PHE A 89 -4.66 11.23 -0.10
N ARG A 90 -4.47 12.04 -1.15
CA ARG A 90 -4.54 11.58 -2.55
C ARG A 90 -3.46 10.55 -2.85
N VAL A 91 -2.24 10.76 -2.38
CA VAL A 91 -1.14 9.79 -2.51
C VAL A 91 -1.48 8.48 -1.80
N GLY A 92 -2.07 8.55 -0.60
CA GLY A 92 -2.54 7.37 0.12
C GLY A 92 -3.59 6.57 -0.65
N LEU A 93 -4.58 7.26 -1.22
CA LEU A 93 -5.59 6.62 -2.07
C LEU A 93 -4.97 6.00 -3.31
N SER A 94 -4.03 6.70 -3.99
CA SER A 94 -3.35 6.18 -5.17
C SER A 94 -2.43 4.99 -4.89
N ALA A 95 -2.04 4.77 -3.62
CA ALA A 95 -1.36 3.58 -3.16
C ALA A 95 -2.33 2.46 -2.72
N GLY A 96 -3.63 2.61 -2.95
CA GLY A 96 -4.65 1.65 -2.56
C GLY A 96 -4.84 1.51 -1.05
N ALA A 97 -4.43 2.50 -0.27
CA ALA A 97 -4.60 2.51 1.18
C ALA A 97 -6.00 3.01 1.58
N LYS A 98 -6.53 2.44 2.66
CA LYS A 98 -7.70 2.99 3.35
C LYS A 98 -7.23 4.08 4.31
N VAL A 99 -7.48 5.34 3.99
CA VAL A 99 -7.19 6.44 4.90
C VAL A 99 -8.17 6.40 6.07
N VAL A 100 -7.65 6.14 7.28
CA VAL A 100 -8.43 5.99 8.51
C VAL A 100 -8.30 7.19 9.43
N HIS A 101 -7.26 8.01 9.27
CA HIS A 101 -7.01 9.20 10.06
C HIS A 101 -6.36 10.28 9.21
N VAL A 102 -6.77 11.53 9.40
CA VAL A 102 -6.12 12.71 8.81
C VAL A 102 -5.99 13.77 9.89
N ALA A 103 -4.76 14.15 10.22
CA ALA A 103 -4.47 15.27 11.10
C ALA A 103 -3.77 16.41 10.33
N CYS A 104 -4.08 17.64 10.71
CA CYS A 104 -3.58 18.85 10.05
C CYS A 104 -3.04 19.83 11.09
N GLY A 105 -1.93 20.48 10.78
CA GLY A 105 -1.27 21.42 11.68
C GLY A 105 -0.38 20.77 12.71
N PRO A 106 0.07 21.53 13.72
CA PRO A 106 0.84 20.99 14.83
C PRO A 106 0.01 20.00 15.65
N LEU A 107 0.53 18.78 15.83
CA LEU A 107 -0.09 17.78 16.71
C LEU A 107 -0.01 18.22 18.18
N ASP A 108 -0.93 17.69 18.97
CA ASP A 108 -0.92 17.73 20.43
C ASP A 108 -1.19 16.32 20.99
N ASP A 109 -1.23 16.20 22.31
CA ASP A 109 -1.44 14.89 22.97
C ASP A 109 -2.85 14.34 22.73
N ALA A 110 -3.85 15.19 22.49
CA ALA A 110 -5.20 14.75 22.13
C ALA A 110 -5.23 14.17 20.71
N ALA A 111 -4.53 14.81 19.76
CA ALA A 111 -4.36 14.30 18.39
C ALA A 111 -3.61 12.97 18.37
N LEU A 112 -2.58 12.78 19.19
CA LEU A 112 -1.89 11.48 19.32
C LEU A 112 -2.80 10.38 19.86
N THR A 113 -3.67 10.71 20.81
CA THR A 113 -4.65 9.76 21.37
C THR A 113 -5.67 9.35 20.30
N ALA A 114 -6.19 10.32 19.54
CA ALA A 114 -7.13 10.06 18.43
C ALA A 114 -6.46 9.21 17.33
N LEU A 115 -5.23 9.53 16.95
CA LEU A 115 -4.45 8.76 15.99
C LEU A 115 -4.29 7.29 16.44
N ALA A 116 -3.98 7.07 17.71
CA ALA A 116 -3.83 5.71 18.24
C ALA A 116 -5.15 4.93 18.27
N ALA A 117 -6.28 5.61 18.55
CA ALA A 117 -7.61 5.00 18.55
C ALA A 117 -8.01 4.49 17.16
N ASP A 118 -7.57 5.15 16.10
CA ASP A 118 -7.83 4.76 14.72
C ASP A 118 -6.97 3.58 14.24
N ARG A 119 -6.01 3.11 15.04
CA ARG A 119 -5.18 1.92 14.79
C ARG A 119 -4.64 1.86 13.34
N PRO A 120 -3.84 2.81 12.89
CA PRO A 120 -3.23 2.75 11.58
C PRO A 120 -2.19 1.62 11.50
N ASP A 121 -2.08 1.02 10.31
CA ASP A 121 -1.00 0.08 10.00
C ASP A 121 0.28 0.82 9.57
N ILE A 122 0.13 2.07 9.08
CA ILE A 122 1.22 2.92 8.58
C ILE A 122 0.84 4.41 8.78
N ILE A 123 1.84 5.25 8.97
CA ILE A 123 1.68 6.70 9.02
C ILE A 123 2.44 7.34 7.87
N LEU A 124 1.81 8.25 7.14
CA LEU A 124 2.44 9.12 6.17
C LEU A 124 2.58 10.52 6.78
N LEU A 125 3.80 10.91 7.09
CA LEU A 125 4.15 12.22 7.61
C LEU A 125 4.58 13.13 6.45
N VAL A 126 3.75 14.11 6.15
CA VAL A 126 3.95 15.10 5.09
C VAL A 126 3.92 16.51 5.67
N GLY A 127 4.36 17.49 4.92
CA GLY A 127 4.24 18.90 5.31
C GLY A 127 5.37 19.79 4.82
N GLY A 128 4.99 20.96 4.36
CA GLY A 128 5.85 21.94 3.71
C GLY A 128 6.27 21.54 2.30
N THR A 129 6.34 22.52 1.42
CA THR A 129 7.03 22.40 0.12
C THR A 129 8.55 22.40 0.35
N ASP A 130 9.31 22.00 -0.64
CA ASP A 130 10.77 22.05 -0.53
C ASP A 130 11.26 23.52 -0.41
N GLY A 131 12.09 23.76 0.60
CA GLY A 131 12.49 25.10 0.99
C GLY A 131 11.42 25.94 1.70
N GLY A 132 10.19 25.41 1.88
CA GLY A 132 9.11 26.05 2.62
C GLY A 132 9.14 25.77 4.13
N ASN A 133 7.94 25.78 4.77
CA ASN A 133 7.82 25.57 6.20
C ASN A 133 8.37 24.17 6.61
N ALA A 134 9.27 24.16 7.56
CA ALA A 134 9.86 22.94 8.11
C ALA A 134 9.53 22.73 9.60
N ASP A 135 8.97 23.71 10.28
CA ASP A 135 8.80 23.68 11.74
C ASP A 135 7.69 22.72 12.16
N VAL A 136 6.57 22.74 11.43
CA VAL A 136 5.42 21.89 11.75
C VAL A 136 5.74 20.43 11.54
N ILE A 137 6.41 20.03 10.46
CA ILE A 137 6.78 18.63 10.23
C ILE A 137 7.79 18.14 11.27
N ARG A 138 8.76 18.99 11.68
CA ARG A 138 9.71 18.68 12.76
C ARG A 138 9.01 18.52 14.11
N HIS A 139 8.06 19.40 14.42
CA HIS A 139 7.23 19.31 15.63
C HIS A 139 6.45 17.98 15.64
N ASN A 140 5.76 17.67 14.54
CA ASN A 140 4.96 16.46 14.40
C ASN A 140 5.83 15.20 14.50
N ALA A 141 7.03 15.20 13.91
CA ALA A 141 7.99 14.09 14.04
C ALA A 141 8.41 13.87 15.51
N ALA A 142 8.66 14.96 16.27
CA ALA A 142 9.00 14.86 17.69
C ALA A 142 7.84 14.30 18.53
N LEU A 143 6.59 14.66 18.22
CA LEU A 143 5.42 14.09 18.90
C LEU A 143 5.17 12.64 18.52
N LEU A 144 5.26 12.30 17.24
CA LEU A 144 5.10 10.93 16.75
C LEU A 144 6.16 9.98 17.33
N ALA A 145 7.37 10.48 17.62
CA ALA A 145 8.42 9.70 18.30
C ALA A 145 7.95 9.11 19.62
N ARG A 146 7.08 9.82 20.35
CA ARG A 146 6.53 9.42 21.67
C ARG A 146 5.06 9.00 21.63
N ALA A 147 4.46 8.87 20.44
CA ALA A 147 3.05 8.53 20.30
C ALA A 147 2.72 7.16 20.94
N PRO A 148 1.51 6.97 21.51
CA PRO A 148 1.09 5.69 22.12
C PRO A 148 0.69 4.68 21.03
N LEU A 149 1.59 4.40 20.11
CA LEU A 149 1.44 3.48 18.99
C LEU A 149 2.45 2.34 19.12
N PRO A 150 2.15 1.13 18.65
CA PRO A 150 3.12 0.06 18.56
C PRO A 150 4.38 0.52 17.80
N PRO A 151 5.60 0.21 18.29
CA PRO A 151 6.85 0.57 17.59
C PRO A 151 6.94 -0.02 16.17
N SER A 152 6.21 -1.10 15.91
CA SER A 152 6.14 -1.77 14.61
C SER A 152 5.34 -1.00 13.55
N VAL A 153 4.56 0.02 13.93
CA VAL A 153 3.86 0.88 12.96
C VAL A 153 4.89 1.79 12.27
N PRO A 154 5.18 1.57 10.98
CA PRO A 154 6.17 2.36 10.27
C PRO A 154 5.66 3.76 9.97
N ILE A 155 6.59 4.72 9.93
CA ILE A 155 6.32 6.11 9.56
C ILE A 155 7.09 6.41 8.27
N VAL A 156 6.35 6.71 7.21
CA VAL A 156 6.91 7.21 5.96
C VAL A 156 7.04 8.73 6.06
N VAL A 157 8.25 9.24 5.96
CA VAL A 157 8.52 10.69 5.96
C VAL A 157 8.66 11.13 4.50
N ALA A 158 7.67 11.89 4.03
CA ALA A 158 7.51 12.32 2.64
C ALA A 158 7.10 13.81 2.54
N GLY A 159 7.73 14.65 3.32
CA GLY A 159 7.52 16.12 3.31
C GLY A 159 8.81 16.86 2.99
N ASN A 160 8.85 18.14 3.35
CA ASN A 160 9.95 19.06 3.06
C ASN A 160 11.34 18.41 3.19
N SER A 161 12.07 18.35 2.08
CA SER A 161 13.37 17.69 1.97
C SER A 161 14.41 18.27 2.95
N ALA A 162 14.37 19.56 3.23
CA ALA A 162 15.26 20.22 4.19
C ALA A 162 15.01 19.82 5.65
N ALA A 163 13.84 19.26 5.97
CA ALA A 163 13.49 18.79 7.30
C ALA A 163 13.66 17.27 7.47
N GLN A 164 13.78 16.53 6.37
CA GLN A 164 13.68 15.06 6.35
C GLN A 164 14.70 14.39 7.29
N ALA A 165 15.97 14.77 7.20
CA ALA A 165 17.01 14.16 8.01
C ALA A 165 16.78 14.35 9.52
N ASP A 166 16.33 15.54 9.95
CA ASP A 166 16.02 15.85 11.35
C ASP A 166 14.78 15.07 11.82
N CYS A 167 13.71 15.00 10.99
CA CYS A 167 12.53 14.21 11.30
C CYS A 167 12.88 12.72 11.48
N VAL A 168 13.67 12.15 10.59
CA VAL A 168 14.14 10.76 10.67
C VAL A 168 14.93 10.51 11.94
N ALA A 169 15.88 11.41 12.27
CA ALA A 169 16.69 11.28 13.49
C ALA A 169 15.82 11.27 14.77
N ARG A 170 14.85 12.19 14.88
CA ARG A 170 13.92 12.26 16.02
C ARG A 170 13.05 11.01 16.15
N LEU A 171 12.47 10.55 15.06
CA LEU A 171 11.61 9.36 15.04
C LEU A 171 12.39 8.10 15.42
N ARG A 172 13.60 7.91 14.87
CA ARG A 172 14.46 6.78 15.20
C ARG A 172 14.94 6.82 16.65
N ALA A 173 15.25 8.01 17.19
CA ALA A 173 15.58 8.17 18.59
C ALA A 173 14.42 7.76 19.53
N GLY A 174 13.17 7.92 19.09
CA GLY A 174 11.97 7.42 19.76
C GLY A 174 11.66 5.94 19.50
N GLY A 175 12.57 5.18 18.85
CA GLY A 175 12.38 3.76 18.56
C GLY A 175 11.39 3.45 17.44
N ARG A 176 11.10 4.42 16.56
CA ARG A 176 10.17 4.23 15.45
C ARG A 176 10.84 3.59 14.23
N SER A 177 10.10 2.72 13.54
CA SER A 177 10.44 2.27 12.19
C SER A 177 10.18 3.42 11.21
N VAL A 178 11.19 3.81 10.43
CA VAL A 178 11.11 4.99 9.55
C VAL A 178 11.58 4.64 8.15
N ILE A 179 10.73 4.94 7.17
CA ILE A 179 11.01 4.86 5.75
C ILE A 179 11.02 6.30 5.20
N THR A 180 11.93 6.60 4.30
CA THR A 180 12.01 7.92 3.65
C THR A 180 11.47 7.85 2.24
N ALA A 181 10.77 8.91 1.82
CA ALA A 181 10.34 9.11 0.45
C ALA A 181 10.53 10.59 0.08
N ASP A 182 10.53 10.88 -1.21
CA ASP A 182 10.55 12.26 -1.69
C ASP A 182 9.29 12.99 -1.24
N ASN A 183 9.37 14.31 -1.20
CA ASN A 183 8.23 15.13 -0.82
C ASN A 183 7.03 14.92 -1.76
N VAL A 184 5.88 14.56 -1.21
CA VAL A 184 4.64 14.37 -2.00
C VAL A 184 4.13 15.67 -2.61
N LEU A 185 4.56 16.83 -2.08
CA LEU A 185 4.22 18.16 -2.55
C LEU A 185 5.50 19.03 -2.60
N PRO A 186 6.43 18.76 -3.54
CA PRO A 186 7.69 19.52 -3.61
C PRO A 186 7.45 21.00 -3.89
N GLU A 187 6.42 21.33 -4.66
CA GLU A 187 5.97 22.69 -4.97
C GLU A 187 4.45 22.79 -4.88
N ILE A 188 3.93 24.00 -4.65
CA ILE A 188 2.47 24.22 -4.60
C ILE A 188 1.85 23.85 -5.96
N GLY A 189 0.87 22.94 -5.92
CA GLY A 189 0.18 22.45 -7.11
C GLY A 189 0.85 21.25 -7.81
N VAL A 190 2.05 20.83 -7.38
CA VAL A 190 2.75 19.67 -7.93
C VAL A 190 2.68 18.51 -6.97
N ILE A 191 1.92 17.47 -7.31
CA ILE A 191 1.85 16.22 -6.52
C ILE A 191 2.83 15.21 -7.13
N ALA A 192 3.78 14.71 -6.32
CA ALA A 192 4.78 13.70 -6.67
C ALA A 192 4.54 12.40 -5.86
N PRO A 193 3.68 11.49 -6.33
CA PRO A 193 3.21 10.35 -5.53
C PRO A 193 4.16 9.15 -5.52
N ASP A 194 5.01 9.00 -6.53
CA ASP A 194 5.65 7.73 -6.87
C ASP A 194 6.57 7.21 -5.77
N SER A 195 7.43 8.07 -5.22
CA SER A 195 8.37 7.69 -4.15
C SER A 195 7.61 7.29 -2.87
N ALA A 196 6.56 8.02 -2.50
CA ALA A 196 5.74 7.70 -1.34
C ALA A 196 4.90 6.43 -1.57
N ARG A 197 4.37 6.19 -2.78
CA ARG A 197 3.68 4.94 -3.15
C ARG A 197 4.62 3.74 -3.01
N ALA A 198 5.86 3.85 -3.51
CA ALA A 198 6.86 2.79 -3.37
C ALA A 198 7.20 2.51 -1.90
N ALA A 199 7.39 3.56 -1.09
CA ALA A 199 7.66 3.44 0.34
C ALA A 199 6.48 2.80 1.11
N MET A 200 5.24 3.15 0.78
CA MET A 200 4.05 2.54 1.38
C MET A 200 3.90 1.07 0.98
N ARG A 201 4.22 0.71 -0.27
CA ARG A 201 4.24 -0.69 -0.73
C ARG A 201 5.28 -1.50 0.03
N GLU A 202 6.49 -0.99 0.19
CA GLU A 202 7.54 -1.62 1.00
C GLU A 202 7.09 -1.83 2.44
N ALA A 203 6.52 -0.80 3.07
CA ALA A 203 5.97 -0.89 4.41
C ALA A 203 4.85 -1.94 4.52
N PHE A 204 3.95 -2.00 3.54
CA PHE A 204 2.89 -3.00 3.49
C PHE A 204 3.46 -4.43 3.46
N LEU A 205 4.41 -4.69 2.58
CA LEU A 205 5.01 -6.01 2.45
C LEU A 205 5.75 -6.43 3.72
N THR A 206 6.53 -5.52 4.30
CA THR A 206 7.39 -5.83 5.45
C THR A 206 6.59 -5.92 6.76
N HIS A 207 5.68 -4.99 7.02
CA HIS A 207 5.06 -4.83 8.33
C HIS A 207 3.61 -5.31 8.40
N VAL A 208 2.86 -5.24 7.28
CA VAL A 208 1.46 -5.65 7.27
C VAL A 208 1.32 -7.12 6.88
N ILE A 209 1.93 -7.53 5.77
CA ILE A 209 1.87 -8.92 5.31
C ILE A 209 2.59 -9.84 6.29
N GLY A 210 3.80 -9.49 6.71
CA GLY A 210 4.57 -10.28 7.69
C GLY A 210 4.01 -10.21 9.12
N GLY A 211 3.29 -9.12 9.48
CA GLY A 211 2.83 -8.85 10.84
C GLY A 211 1.44 -9.39 11.19
N LYS A 212 0.56 -9.66 10.21
CA LYS A 212 -0.83 -10.07 10.47
C LYS A 212 -1.05 -11.58 10.62
N GLY A 213 0.00 -12.39 10.49
CA GLY A 213 -0.09 -13.83 10.67
C GLY A 213 -1.05 -14.54 9.70
N LEU A 214 -1.16 -14.04 8.47
CA LEU A 214 -2.04 -14.57 7.43
C LEU A 214 -1.60 -15.95 6.93
N SER A 215 -0.30 -16.20 6.96
CA SER A 215 0.30 -17.47 6.60
C SER A 215 1.55 -17.75 7.44
N ARG A 216 1.84 -19.02 7.64
CA ARG A 216 3.11 -19.55 8.19
C ARG A 216 4.05 -20.04 7.10
N ASP A 217 3.59 -20.04 5.85
CA ASP A 217 4.41 -20.45 4.72
C ASP A 217 5.48 -19.39 4.44
N PRO A 218 6.78 -19.77 4.44
CA PRO A 218 7.87 -18.84 4.17
C PRO A 218 7.84 -18.25 2.75
N ALA A 219 7.12 -18.86 1.81
CA ALA A 219 6.96 -18.34 0.46
C ALA A 219 5.92 -17.18 0.39
N PHE A 220 5.02 -17.05 1.37
CA PHE A 220 3.94 -16.07 1.34
C PHE A 220 4.44 -14.61 1.21
N PRO A 221 5.45 -14.14 1.99
CA PRO A 221 5.95 -12.77 1.84
C PRO A 221 6.60 -12.48 0.49
N SER A 222 7.22 -13.47 -0.13
CA SER A 222 7.85 -13.32 -1.45
C SER A 222 6.85 -13.41 -2.61
N LEU A 223 5.74 -14.10 -2.41
CA LEU A 223 4.65 -14.22 -3.37
C LEU A 223 3.84 -12.92 -3.49
N VAL A 224 3.54 -12.28 -2.36
CA VAL A 224 2.75 -11.04 -2.36
C VAL A 224 3.64 -9.86 -2.75
N ARG A 225 3.35 -9.25 -3.90
CA ARG A 225 4.11 -8.12 -4.44
C ARG A 225 3.53 -6.76 -4.04
N MET A 226 2.23 -6.70 -3.74
CA MET A 226 1.53 -5.44 -3.41
C MET A 226 0.16 -5.71 -2.76
N ALA A 227 -0.48 -4.66 -2.29
CA ALA A 227 -1.88 -4.72 -1.87
C ALA A 227 -2.81 -4.84 -3.09
N THR A 228 -3.94 -5.55 -2.96
CA THR A 228 -4.93 -5.69 -4.05
C THR A 228 -5.37 -4.33 -4.64
N PRO A 229 -5.67 -3.29 -3.84
CA PRO A 229 -6.04 -1.99 -4.41
C PRO A 229 -4.92 -1.34 -5.25
N ASP A 230 -3.66 -1.49 -4.86
CA ASP A 230 -2.51 -0.97 -5.62
C ASP A 230 -2.35 -1.73 -6.96
N ALA A 231 -2.57 -3.06 -6.96
CA ALA A 231 -2.58 -3.86 -8.18
C ALA A 231 -3.71 -3.45 -9.14
N VAL A 232 -4.91 -3.19 -8.62
CA VAL A 232 -6.04 -2.71 -9.43
C VAL A 232 -5.73 -1.36 -10.06
N LEU A 233 -5.20 -0.41 -9.30
CA LEU A 233 -4.82 0.91 -9.81
C LEU A 233 -3.76 0.82 -10.91
N GLY A 234 -2.71 0.02 -10.70
CA GLY A 234 -1.69 -0.21 -11.73
C GLY A 234 -2.28 -0.85 -13.00
N GLY A 235 -3.23 -1.77 -12.85
CA GLY A 235 -3.96 -2.35 -13.96
C GLY A 235 -4.81 -1.34 -14.74
N VAL A 236 -5.47 -0.41 -14.04
CA VAL A 236 -6.25 0.68 -14.65
C VAL A 236 -5.34 1.64 -15.42
N GLU A 237 -4.18 2.00 -14.86
CA GLU A 237 -3.19 2.84 -15.53
C GLU A 237 -2.71 2.20 -16.85
N VAL A 238 -2.33 0.91 -16.81
CA VAL A 238 -1.91 0.17 -18.02
C VAL A 238 -3.06 0.06 -19.03
N LEU A 239 -4.27 -0.25 -18.58
CA LEU A 239 -5.43 -0.40 -19.45
C LEU A 239 -5.77 0.92 -20.15
N SER A 240 -5.72 2.04 -19.46
CA SER A 240 -5.94 3.39 -20.00
C SER A 240 -4.92 3.73 -21.10
N GLN A 241 -3.65 3.41 -20.86
CA GLN A 241 -2.58 3.63 -21.85
C GLN A 241 -2.76 2.76 -23.11
N VAL A 242 -3.13 1.48 -22.93
CA VAL A 242 -3.32 0.55 -24.06
C VAL A 242 -4.59 0.89 -24.85
N ALA A 243 -5.66 1.29 -24.17
CA ALA A 243 -6.93 1.64 -24.80
C ALA A 243 -6.94 3.06 -25.38
N ASP A 244 -5.96 3.90 -25.06
CA ASP A 244 -5.90 5.33 -25.40
C ASP A 244 -7.24 6.04 -25.10
N SER A 245 -7.77 5.78 -23.89
CA SER A 245 -9.10 6.26 -23.49
C SER A 245 -9.24 6.30 -21.97
N ASP A 246 -10.22 7.06 -21.51
CA ASP A 246 -10.64 7.05 -20.12
C ASP A 246 -11.14 5.66 -19.71
N VAL A 247 -10.72 5.20 -18.54
CA VAL A 247 -11.07 3.89 -18.00
C VAL A 247 -11.68 4.03 -16.64
N LEU A 248 -12.82 3.39 -16.42
CA LEU A 248 -13.47 3.22 -15.14
C LEU A 248 -13.54 1.74 -14.78
N VAL A 249 -12.96 1.37 -13.64
CA VAL A 249 -13.03 0.02 -13.08
C VAL A 249 -13.77 0.04 -11.77
N ILE A 250 -14.75 -0.84 -11.61
CA ILE A 250 -15.47 -1.05 -10.35
C ILE A 250 -15.16 -2.47 -9.88
N ASP A 251 -14.39 -2.57 -8.77
CA ASP A 251 -14.08 -3.83 -8.12
C ASP A 251 -15.08 -4.07 -6.99
N LEU A 252 -15.91 -5.11 -7.18
CA LEU A 252 -16.90 -5.56 -6.18
C LEU A 252 -16.28 -6.68 -5.35
N GLY A 253 -15.63 -6.31 -4.26
CA GLY A 253 -15.08 -7.27 -3.29
C GLY A 253 -16.07 -7.63 -2.17
N GLY A 254 -15.63 -8.51 -1.27
CA GLY A 254 -16.40 -8.83 -0.06
C GLY A 254 -16.58 -7.61 0.87
N VAL A 255 -15.59 -6.78 1.03
CA VAL A 255 -15.56 -5.44 1.66
C VAL A 255 -14.16 -4.84 1.44
N PRO A 256 -13.99 -3.61 0.97
CA PRO A 256 -14.98 -2.69 0.38
C PRO A 256 -15.14 -2.85 -1.13
N THR A 257 -16.13 -2.17 -1.72
CA THR A 257 -16.18 -1.90 -3.16
C THR A 257 -15.19 -0.79 -3.48
N GLN A 258 -14.38 -0.98 -4.50
CA GLN A 258 -13.41 0.00 -4.96
C GLN A 258 -13.81 0.53 -6.34
N VAL A 259 -13.72 1.84 -6.52
CA VAL A 259 -13.94 2.50 -7.81
C VAL A 259 -12.64 3.20 -8.19
N CYS A 260 -12.04 2.80 -9.28
CA CYS A 260 -10.82 3.38 -9.82
C CYS A 260 -11.10 3.94 -11.21
N PHE A 261 -10.53 5.10 -11.50
CA PHE A 261 -10.61 5.68 -12.84
C PHE A 261 -9.27 6.28 -13.24
N SER A 262 -8.98 6.24 -14.52
CA SER A 262 -7.87 6.95 -15.15
C SER A 262 -8.45 7.82 -16.25
N VAL A 263 -8.01 9.06 -16.30
CA VAL A 263 -8.39 10.05 -17.35
C VAL A 263 -7.17 10.26 -18.22
N SER A 264 -7.33 10.17 -19.51
CA SER A 264 -6.27 10.54 -20.45
C SER A 264 -5.93 12.02 -20.29
N PRO A 265 -4.63 12.40 -20.32
CA PRO A 265 -4.18 13.79 -20.17
C PRO A 265 -4.64 14.69 -21.34
#